data_624b907eda142adcd9bfc59dd25e4388
#
_entry.id   624b907eda142adcd9bfc59dd25e4388
#
_cell.length_a   1.000
_cell.length_b   1.000
_cell.length_c   1.000
_cell.angle_alpha   90.00
_cell.angle_beta   90.00
_cell.angle_gamma   90.00
#
_symmetry.space_group_name_H-M   'P 1'
#
loop_
_entity.id
_entity.type
_entity.pdbx_description
1 polymer ?
#
loop_
_entity_poly.entity_id
_entity_poly.type
_entity_poly.pdbx_seq_one_letter_code
_entity_poly.pdbx_strand_id
1 'polypeptide(L)'
;MNNYKIDTHVHTAEVSSCGKVPAAEVARLYKQQNYDAIIITDHYYSGYFDSLFSVRWEDKVDAYLQGYRIAKAEGQKIGLKVLLGIEMRFDIHPNDYLIYGLDEEFLYKNPEMFRMTLPEFTAFKKGKGLAVFQAHPFRARMEIEKNEYLDGIEVMNGNPRHDSNNCRAYKHALSNNLRMLSGSDFHQVPDLASGGLFMEEMPADSREFADYLIGNRKVNLIGDLVLCA
;
A
#
# COMPACT_ATOMS: atom_id res chain seq x y z
N MET A 1 21.14 -6.76 -14.79
CA MET A 1 20.22 -5.61 -14.68
C MET A 1 20.09 -5.30 -13.20
N ASN A 2 20.23 -4.04 -12.80
CA ASN A 2 19.98 -3.67 -11.40
C ASN A 2 18.47 -3.69 -11.17
N ASN A 3 18.00 -4.55 -10.28
CA ASN A 3 16.60 -4.56 -9.87
C ASN A 3 16.46 -3.71 -8.62
N TYR A 4 15.53 -2.75 -8.65
CA TYR A 4 15.19 -1.91 -7.50
C TYR A 4 14.29 -2.67 -6.53
N LYS A 5 14.64 -2.63 -5.25
CA LYS A 5 13.92 -3.30 -4.17
C LYS A 5 12.94 -2.32 -3.52
N ILE A 6 11.64 -2.58 -3.61
CA ILE A 6 10.59 -1.66 -3.19
C ILE A 6 9.61 -2.38 -2.27
N ASP A 7 9.34 -1.84 -1.08
CA ASP A 7 8.23 -2.32 -0.25
C ASP A 7 6.97 -1.52 -0.56
N THR A 8 5.88 -2.22 -0.79
CA THR A 8 4.64 -1.63 -1.30
C THR A 8 3.60 -1.37 -0.23
N HIS A 9 3.80 -1.87 1.02
CA HIS A 9 2.81 -1.83 2.08
C HIS A 9 3.47 -1.52 3.43
N VAL A 10 3.53 -0.23 3.78
CA VAL A 10 4.27 0.26 4.95
C VAL A 10 3.46 1.29 5.71
N HIS A 11 3.36 1.12 7.04
CA HIS A 11 2.67 2.02 7.95
C HIS A 11 3.61 2.80 8.85
N THR A 12 3.14 3.95 9.33
CA THR A 12 3.86 4.85 10.23
C THR A 12 3.10 5.07 11.54
N ALA A 13 3.84 5.35 12.61
CA ALA A 13 3.24 5.60 13.93
C ALA A 13 2.48 6.94 14.00
N GLU A 14 2.76 7.86 13.11
CA GLU A 14 2.13 9.18 13.07
C GLU A 14 0.66 9.14 12.64
N VAL A 15 0.28 8.12 11.85
CA VAL A 15 -1.04 8.03 11.23
C VAL A 15 -1.75 6.73 11.59
N SER A 16 -1.10 5.59 11.39
CA SER A 16 -1.69 4.30 11.67
C SER A 16 -1.55 3.97 13.16
N SER A 17 -2.66 3.92 13.91
CA SER A 17 -2.65 3.65 15.36
C SER A 17 -2.01 2.30 15.76
N CYS A 18 -2.00 1.34 14.83
CA CYS A 18 -1.32 0.06 14.96
C CYS A 18 0.18 0.14 14.62
N GLY A 19 0.65 1.17 13.90
CA GLY A 19 2.06 1.46 13.66
C GLY A 19 2.79 1.82 14.96
N LYS A 20 3.99 1.27 15.15
CA LYS A 20 4.79 1.46 16.39
C LYS A 20 6.11 2.16 16.13
N VAL A 21 6.46 2.41 14.88
CA VAL A 21 7.74 2.98 14.49
C VAL A 21 7.51 4.34 13.84
N PRO A 22 8.17 5.41 14.32
CA PRO A 22 8.09 6.73 13.72
C PRO A 22 8.57 6.73 12.25
N ALA A 23 7.94 7.51 11.41
CA ALA A 23 8.15 7.52 9.96
C ALA A 23 9.62 7.74 9.54
N ALA A 24 10.36 8.63 10.23
CA ALA A 24 11.78 8.83 9.96
C ALA A 24 12.62 7.58 10.28
N GLU A 25 12.26 6.84 11.34
CA GLU A 25 12.95 5.59 11.70
C GLU A 25 12.59 4.47 10.71
N VAL A 26 11.33 4.41 10.26
CA VAL A 26 10.92 3.50 9.17
C VAL A 26 11.83 3.67 7.97
N ALA A 27 12.05 4.91 7.49
CA ALA A 27 12.92 5.17 6.35
C ALA A 27 14.36 4.67 6.59
N ARG A 28 14.93 4.91 7.78
CA ARG A 28 16.29 4.44 8.14
C ARG A 28 16.39 2.92 8.14
N LEU A 29 15.42 2.24 8.76
CA LEU A 29 15.37 0.79 8.84
C LEU A 29 15.32 0.15 7.45
N TYR A 30 14.46 0.64 6.55
CA TYR A 30 14.39 0.13 5.19
C TYR A 30 15.66 0.38 4.39
N LYS A 31 16.29 1.54 4.57
CA LYS A 31 17.59 1.82 3.94
C LYS A 31 18.68 0.86 4.40
N GLN A 32 18.71 0.51 5.70
CA GLN A 32 19.64 -0.48 6.25
C GLN A 32 19.39 -1.90 5.69
N GLN A 33 18.15 -2.21 5.27
CA GLN A 33 17.79 -3.47 4.62
C GLN A 33 18.00 -3.45 3.09
N ASN A 34 18.72 -2.44 2.59
CA ASN A 34 19.02 -2.26 1.16
C ASN A 34 17.75 -2.17 0.29
N TYR A 35 16.68 -1.57 0.80
CA TYR A 35 15.57 -1.15 -0.05
C TYR A 35 15.94 0.15 -0.75
N ASP A 36 15.51 0.27 -2.00
CA ASP A 36 15.68 1.47 -2.82
C ASP A 36 14.50 2.42 -2.68
N ALA A 37 13.31 1.86 -2.39
CA ALA A 37 12.11 2.64 -2.13
C ALA A 37 11.17 1.94 -1.13
N ILE A 38 10.30 2.76 -0.51
CA ILE A 38 9.12 2.31 0.23
C ILE A 38 7.91 3.12 -0.21
N ILE A 39 6.74 2.52 -0.10
CA ILE A 39 5.47 3.21 -0.31
C ILE A 39 4.74 3.28 1.02
N ILE A 40 4.54 4.49 1.53
CA ILE A 40 3.75 4.70 2.74
C ILE A 40 2.28 4.56 2.37
N THR A 41 1.62 3.59 3.00
CA THR A 41 0.23 3.20 2.79
C THR A 41 -0.54 3.21 4.11
N ASP A 42 -0.41 4.29 4.88
CA ASP A 42 -1.13 4.43 6.13
C ASP A 42 -2.64 4.23 5.95
N HIS A 43 -3.31 3.76 7.01
CA HIS A 43 -4.74 3.47 6.97
C HIS A 43 -5.59 4.71 6.65
N TYR A 44 -6.38 4.63 5.59
CA TYR A 44 -7.29 5.67 5.11
C TYR A 44 -8.75 5.21 5.27
N TYR A 45 -9.41 5.59 6.37
CA TYR A 45 -10.76 5.17 6.71
C TYR A 45 -11.46 6.17 7.62
N SER A 46 -12.79 6.13 7.70
CA SER A 46 -13.59 7.07 8.48
C SER A 46 -13.13 7.18 9.94
N GLY A 47 -12.85 6.06 10.61
CA GLY A 47 -12.45 6.08 12.02
C GLY A 47 -11.20 6.91 12.32
N TYR A 48 -10.24 7.00 11.38
CA TYR A 48 -9.12 7.91 11.51
C TYR A 48 -9.55 9.36 11.36
N PHE A 49 -10.23 9.70 10.25
CA PHE A 49 -10.60 11.07 9.92
C PHE A 49 -11.65 11.66 10.88
N ASP A 50 -12.55 10.84 11.42
CA ASP A 50 -13.54 11.26 12.41
C ASP A 50 -12.93 11.44 13.80
N SER A 51 -11.78 10.83 14.10
CA SER A 51 -11.04 11.06 15.35
C SER A 51 -10.31 12.38 15.42
N LEU A 52 -10.12 13.07 14.29
CA LEU A 52 -9.44 14.36 14.21
C LEU A 52 -10.37 15.49 14.61
N PHE A 53 -9.87 16.44 15.44
CA PHE A 53 -10.67 17.55 15.94
C PHE A 53 -11.05 18.60 14.86
N SER A 54 -10.29 18.67 13.76
CA SER A 54 -10.60 19.63 12.71
C SER A 54 -11.84 19.22 11.92
N VAL A 55 -12.66 20.21 11.56
CA VAL A 55 -13.81 20.04 10.66
C VAL A 55 -13.45 20.29 9.19
N ARG A 56 -12.31 20.93 8.94
CA ARG A 56 -11.84 21.21 7.58
C ARG A 56 -11.12 19.99 7.02
N TRP A 57 -11.49 19.65 5.78
CA TRP A 57 -10.88 18.50 5.10
C TRP A 57 -9.36 18.67 4.89
N GLU A 58 -8.92 19.87 4.53
CA GLU A 58 -7.51 20.19 4.30
C GLU A 58 -6.66 19.93 5.54
N ASP A 59 -7.13 20.32 6.72
CA ASP A 59 -6.41 20.07 7.98
C ASP A 59 -6.34 18.58 8.31
N LYS A 60 -7.40 17.83 7.98
CA LYS A 60 -7.45 16.37 8.13
C LYS A 60 -6.44 15.67 7.20
N VAL A 61 -6.35 16.14 5.94
CA VAL A 61 -5.38 15.63 4.97
C VAL A 61 -3.95 15.97 5.40
N ASP A 62 -3.70 17.18 5.93
CA ASP A 62 -2.39 17.55 6.46
C ASP A 62 -1.95 16.63 7.60
N ALA A 63 -2.87 16.30 8.52
CA ALA A 63 -2.60 15.36 9.60
C ALA A 63 -2.32 13.94 9.06
N TYR A 64 -3.09 13.49 8.06
CA TYR A 64 -2.92 12.19 7.42
C TYR A 64 -1.58 12.06 6.68
N LEU A 65 -1.14 13.12 6.00
CA LEU A 65 0.11 13.13 5.25
C LEU A 65 1.37 13.25 6.12
N GLN A 66 1.24 13.43 7.43
CA GLN A 66 2.36 13.68 8.32
C GLN A 66 3.40 12.55 8.26
N GLY A 67 2.97 11.28 8.35
CA GLY A 67 3.86 10.12 8.29
C GLY A 67 4.63 10.06 6.97
N TYR A 68 3.91 10.16 5.85
CA TYR A 68 4.51 10.20 4.52
C TYR A 68 5.55 11.34 4.36
N ARG A 69 5.20 12.55 4.76
CA ARG A 69 6.07 13.73 4.62
C ARG A 69 7.35 13.60 5.45
N ILE A 70 7.24 13.07 6.68
CA ILE A 70 8.39 12.82 7.54
C ILE A 70 9.28 11.73 6.94
N ALA A 71 8.71 10.60 6.52
CA ALA A 71 9.48 9.53 5.87
C ALA A 71 10.16 10.03 4.59
N LYS A 72 9.47 10.82 3.75
CA LYS A 72 10.00 11.38 2.51
C LYS A 72 11.17 12.33 2.78
N ALA A 73 11.04 13.22 3.76
CA ALA A 73 12.10 14.15 4.13
C ALA A 73 13.35 13.44 4.66
N GLU A 74 13.18 12.37 5.44
CA GLU A 74 14.31 11.55 5.89
C GLU A 74 14.90 10.73 4.74
N GLY A 75 14.04 10.12 3.92
CA GLY A 75 14.46 9.36 2.74
C GLY A 75 15.34 10.17 1.78
N GLN A 76 15.01 11.44 1.55
CA GLN A 76 15.82 12.36 0.74
C GLN A 76 17.25 12.53 1.28
N LYS A 77 17.42 12.56 2.60
CA LYS A 77 18.75 12.71 3.24
C LYS A 77 19.62 11.47 3.10
N ILE A 78 18.98 10.28 3.14
CA ILE A 78 19.70 9.00 3.21
C ILE A 78 19.71 8.24 1.87
N GLY A 79 19.10 8.80 0.83
CA GLY A 79 19.03 8.16 -0.49
C GLY A 79 18.08 6.97 -0.54
N LEU A 80 16.94 7.04 0.16
CA LEU A 80 15.80 6.13 0.05
C LEU A 80 14.64 6.88 -0.63
N LYS A 81 14.07 6.32 -1.69
CA LYS A 81 12.87 6.89 -2.29
C LYS A 81 11.63 6.57 -1.45
N VAL A 82 10.79 7.56 -1.20
CA VAL A 82 9.52 7.38 -0.48
C VAL A 82 8.37 7.85 -1.35
N LEU A 83 7.46 6.96 -1.67
CA LEU A 83 6.27 7.22 -2.48
C LEU A 83 5.02 7.23 -1.59
N LEU A 84 3.96 7.90 -2.08
CA LEU A 84 2.66 7.94 -1.43
C LEU A 84 1.75 6.86 -2.01
N GLY A 85 1.17 6.06 -1.14
CA GLY A 85 0.01 5.22 -1.36
C GLY A 85 -0.97 5.41 -0.21
N ILE A 86 -2.06 4.68 -0.21
CA ILE A 86 -2.98 4.57 0.92
C ILE A 86 -3.44 3.13 1.08
N GLU A 87 -3.69 2.69 2.32
CA GLU A 87 -4.48 1.50 2.57
C GLU A 87 -5.89 1.93 2.97
N MET A 88 -6.82 1.84 2.02
CA MET A 88 -8.18 2.33 2.19
C MET A 88 -9.12 1.23 2.64
N ARG A 89 -9.96 1.54 3.65
CA ARG A 89 -11.11 0.73 4.03
C ARG A 89 -12.38 1.52 3.77
N PHE A 90 -13.27 0.95 2.97
CA PHE A 90 -14.60 1.51 2.75
C PHE A 90 -15.51 1.24 3.95
N ASP A 91 -16.35 2.22 4.32
CA ASP A 91 -17.18 2.15 5.53
C ASP A 91 -18.12 0.94 5.60
N ILE A 92 -18.51 0.41 4.46
CA ILE A 92 -19.50 -0.67 4.36
C ILE A 92 -18.90 -2.08 4.32
N HIS A 93 -17.56 -2.20 4.30
CA HIS A 93 -16.88 -3.50 4.10
C HIS A 93 -15.61 -3.62 4.93
N PRO A 94 -15.31 -4.79 5.50
CA PRO A 94 -14.12 -4.99 6.32
C PRO A 94 -12.81 -5.07 5.55
N ASN A 95 -12.85 -5.18 4.21
CA ASN A 95 -11.66 -5.32 3.38
C ASN A 95 -10.83 -4.04 3.33
N ASP A 96 -9.51 -4.23 3.21
CA ASP A 96 -8.54 -3.17 2.97
C ASP A 96 -8.04 -3.22 1.52
N TYR A 97 -7.71 -2.05 0.98
CA TYR A 97 -7.30 -1.89 -0.42
C TYR A 97 -6.08 -0.99 -0.51
N LEU A 98 -5.02 -1.49 -1.12
CA LEU A 98 -3.84 -0.71 -1.44
C LEU A 98 -4.11 0.09 -2.72
N ILE A 99 -4.01 1.40 -2.63
CA ILE A 99 -4.26 2.32 -3.74
C ILE A 99 -3.01 3.13 -4.02
N TYR A 100 -2.58 3.10 -5.27
CA TYR A 100 -1.43 3.82 -5.78
C TYR A 100 -1.82 4.73 -6.93
N GLY A 101 -0.93 5.64 -7.31
CA GLY A 101 -1.15 6.57 -8.41
C GLY A 101 -1.70 7.92 -7.98
N LEU A 102 -1.81 8.15 -6.67
CA LEU A 102 -2.26 9.41 -6.08
C LEU A 102 -1.08 10.25 -5.59
N ASP A 103 -1.30 11.54 -5.48
CA ASP A 103 -0.43 12.52 -4.85
C ASP A 103 -1.16 13.28 -3.73
N GLU A 104 -0.48 14.20 -3.08
CA GLU A 104 -1.06 14.99 -1.99
C GLU A 104 -2.25 15.83 -2.50
N GLU A 105 -2.13 16.45 -3.69
CA GLU A 105 -3.18 17.28 -4.28
C GLU A 105 -4.45 16.47 -4.57
N PHE A 106 -4.27 15.22 -4.98
CA PHE A 106 -5.39 14.29 -5.19
C PHE A 106 -6.20 14.07 -3.90
N LEU A 107 -5.54 13.91 -2.75
CA LEU A 107 -6.22 13.71 -1.46
C LEU A 107 -6.99 14.97 -1.02
N TYR A 108 -6.43 16.17 -1.24
CA TYR A 108 -7.14 17.42 -0.93
C TYR A 108 -8.40 17.61 -1.79
N LYS A 109 -8.32 17.26 -3.07
CA LYS A 109 -9.42 17.45 -4.03
C LYS A 109 -10.52 16.39 -3.95
N ASN A 110 -10.26 15.25 -3.32
CA ASN A 110 -11.18 14.13 -3.28
C ASN A 110 -11.45 13.70 -1.83
N PRO A 111 -12.30 14.45 -1.11
CA PRO A 111 -12.60 14.18 0.28
C PRO A 111 -13.34 12.86 0.47
N GLU A 112 -13.08 12.23 1.61
CA GLU A 112 -13.86 11.12 2.16
C GLU A 112 -14.14 9.95 1.19
N MET A 113 -13.16 9.59 0.34
CA MET A 113 -13.32 8.50 -0.62
C MET A 113 -13.71 7.16 0.03
N PHE A 114 -13.40 6.97 1.30
CA PHE A 114 -13.78 5.80 2.10
C PHE A 114 -15.31 5.66 2.28
N ARG A 115 -16.10 6.70 2.03
CA ARG A 115 -17.57 6.63 2.05
C ARG A 115 -18.18 6.04 0.78
N MET A 116 -17.37 5.88 -0.27
CA MET A 116 -17.81 5.19 -1.49
C MET A 116 -17.91 3.69 -1.23
N THR A 117 -18.67 3.01 -2.09
CA THR A 117 -18.54 1.57 -2.27
C THR A 117 -17.39 1.24 -3.22
N LEU A 118 -16.87 0.02 -3.20
CA LEU A 118 -15.81 -0.39 -4.14
C LEU A 118 -16.24 -0.24 -5.62
N PRO A 119 -17.49 -0.60 -6.04
CA PRO A 119 -17.96 -0.33 -7.39
C PRO A 119 -17.99 1.16 -7.76
N GLU A 120 -18.41 2.04 -6.84
CA GLU A 120 -18.39 3.49 -7.05
C GLU A 120 -16.96 4.01 -7.18
N PHE A 121 -16.06 3.55 -6.32
CA PHE A 121 -14.64 3.91 -6.42
C PHE A 121 -14.00 3.38 -7.72
N THR A 122 -14.38 2.19 -8.17
CA THR A 122 -13.93 1.64 -9.45
C THR A 122 -14.40 2.49 -10.65
N ALA A 123 -15.62 3.02 -10.58
CA ALA A 123 -16.09 3.97 -11.58
C ALA A 123 -15.37 5.32 -11.47
N PHE A 124 -15.16 5.82 -10.24
CA PHE A 124 -14.46 7.07 -9.95
C PHE A 124 -13.01 7.08 -10.43
N LYS A 125 -12.26 5.95 -10.26
CA LYS A 125 -10.85 5.87 -10.63
C LYS A 125 -10.58 5.88 -12.13
N LYS A 126 -11.61 5.68 -12.99
CA LYS A 126 -11.43 5.62 -14.45
C LYS A 126 -10.79 6.89 -14.99
N GLY A 127 -9.71 6.74 -15.74
CA GLY A 127 -8.95 7.84 -16.32
C GLY A 127 -8.10 8.65 -15.34
N LYS A 128 -8.07 8.27 -14.04
CA LYS A 128 -7.27 8.97 -13.03
C LYS A 128 -5.91 8.30 -12.74
N GLY A 129 -5.61 7.15 -13.39
CA GLY A 129 -4.35 6.40 -13.24
C GLY A 129 -4.10 5.84 -11.85
N LEU A 130 -5.18 5.48 -11.18
CA LEU A 130 -5.10 4.79 -9.91
C LEU A 130 -5.06 3.28 -10.12
N ALA A 131 -4.18 2.60 -9.38
CA ALA A 131 -4.14 1.15 -9.26
C ALA A 131 -4.74 0.73 -7.92
N VAL A 132 -5.60 -0.30 -7.93
CA VAL A 132 -6.32 -0.81 -6.75
C VAL A 132 -6.05 -2.30 -6.58
N PHE A 133 -5.44 -2.66 -5.46
CA PHE A 133 -5.15 -4.04 -5.09
C PHE A 133 -5.83 -4.37 -3.76
N GLN A 134 -6.55 -5.49 -3.70
CA GLN A 134 -7.06 -5.94 -2.40
C GLN A 134 -5.89 -6.39 -1.52
N ALA A 135 -5.74 -5.77 -0.34
CA ALA A 135 -4.73 -6.13 0.65
C ALA A 135 -5.09 -7.46 1.33
N HIS A 136 -4.10 -8.31 1.59
CA HIS A 136 -4.23 -9.57 2.35
C HIS A 136 -5.60 -10.26 2.26
N PRO A 137 -6.09 -10.61 1.05
CA PRO A 137 -7.50 -10.94 0.77
C PRO A 137 -8.03 -12.20 1.46
N PHE A 138 -7.14 -13.05 1.96
CA PHE A 138 -7.50 -14.30 2.64
C PHE A 138 -7.19 -14.30 4.15
N ARG A 139 -6.87 -13.12 4.72
CA ARG A 139 -6.79 -12.94 6.17
C ARG A 139 -8.16 -13.15 6.81
N ALA A 140 -8.21 -13.63 8.04
CA ALA A 140 -9.46 -13.84 8.76
C ALA A 140 -10.35 -12.57 8.74
N ARG A 141 -11.63 -12.75 8.47
CA ARG A 141 -12.68 -11.72 8.31
C ARG A 141 -12.62 -10.91 7.00
N MET A 142 -11.65 -11.16 6.11
CA MET A 142 -11.65 -10.58 4.77
C MET A 142 -12.48 -11.44 3.82
N GLU A 143 -13.12 -10.80 2.86
CA GLU A 143 -13.90 -11.45 1.80
C GLU A 143 -13.24 -11.16 0.46
N ILE A 144 -13.06 -12.18 -0.37
CA ILE A 144 -12.48 -11.99 -1.69
C ILE A 144 -13.42 -11.18 -2.60
N GLU A 145 -12.90 -10.13 -3.16
CA GLU A 145 -13.68 -9.25 -4.03
C GLU A 145 -13.79 -9.77 -5.46
N LYS A 146 -14.77 -9.22 -6.18
CA LYS A 146 -14.91 -9.49 -7.61
C LYS A 146 -13.74 -8.88 -8.38
N ASN A 147 -13.12 -9.71 -9.23
CA ASN A 147 -11.95 -9.33 -10.01
C ASN A 147 -12.17 -8.07 -10.87
N GLU A 148 -13.40 -7.81 -11.32
CA GLU A 148 -13.74 -6.65 -12.16
C GLU A 148 -13.56 -5.29 -11.46
N TYR A 149 -13.48 -5.26 -10.13
CA TYR A 149 -13.28 -4.04 -9.34
C TYR A 149 -11.82 -3.77 -9.00
N LEU A 150 -10.95 -4.76 -9.23
CA LEU A 150 -9.55 -4.73 -8.82
C LEU A 150 -8.59 -4.69 -10.03
N ASP A 151 -7.43 -4.12 -9.84
CA ASP A 151 -6.30 -4.29 -10.77
C ASP A 151 -5.45 -5.51 -10.41
N GLY A 152 -5.56 -6.00 -9.17
CA GLY A 152 -4.88 -7.18 -8.67
C GLY A 152 -5.12 -7.41 -7.19
N ILE A 153 -4.34 -8.31 -6.59
CA ILE A 153 -4.40 -8.62 -5.16
C ILE A 153 -2.99 -8.75 -4.56
N GLU A 154 -2.89 -8.49 -3.26
CA GLU A 154 -1.68 -8.78 -2.50
C GLU A 154 -1.65 -10.30 -2.20
N VAL A 155 -0.74 -11.00 -2.86
CA VAL A 155 -0.58 -12.45 -2.71
C VAL A 155 0.45 -12.83 -1.65
N MET A 156 1.35 -11.90 -1.34
CA MET A 156 2.33 -12.04 -0.29
C MET A 156 2.23 -10.84 0.65
N ASN A 157 1.69 -11.07 1.83
CA ASN A 157 1.75 -10.15 2.96
C ASN A 157 2.72 -10.71 3.97
N GLY A 158 3.78 -9.96 4.24
CA GLY A 158 4.92 -10.41 5.05
C GLY A 158 4.74 -10.23 6.55
N ASN A 159 3.58 -9.72 7.02
CA ASN A 159 3.35 -9.47 8.43
C ASN A 159 3.28 -10.78 9.24
N PRO A 160 4.25 -11.08 10.11
CA PRO A 160 4.33 -12.37 10.80
C PRO A 160 3.30 -12.54 11.92
N ARG A 161 2.58 -11.47 12.29
CA ARG A 161 1.59 -11.49 13.37
C ARG A 161 0.21 -11.96 12.92
N HIS A 162 0.00 -12.09 11.61
CA HIS A 162 -1.26 -12.50 11.02
C HIS A 162 -1.05 -13.60 9.99
N ASP A 163 -1.89 -14.63 10.03
CA ASP A 163 -1.98 -15.57 8.91
C ASP A 163 -2.77 -14.92 7.77
N SER A 164 -2.04 -14.45 6.76
CA SER A 164 -2.63 -13.87 5.55
C SER A 164 -2.97 -14.90 4.50
N ASN A 165 -2.75 -16.20 4.78
CA ASN A 165 -3.02 -17.30 3.84
C ASN A 165 -2.40 -17.04 2.44
N ASN A 166 -1.13 -16.60 2.41
CA ASN A 166 -0.42 -16.17 1.20
C ASN A 166 -0.48 -17.23 0.07
N CYS A 167 -0.32 -18.52 0.41
CA CYS A 167 -0.44 -19.58 -0.59
C CYS A 167 -1.83 -19.65 -1.23
N ARG A 168 -2.88 -19.39 -0.47
CA ARG A 168 -4.24 -19.35 -0.98
C ARG A 168 -4.44 -18.15 -1.90
N ALA A 169 -3.92 -16.99 -1.50
CA ALA A 169 -3.96 -15.77 -2.31
C ALA A 169 -3.20 -15.96 -3.63
N TYR A 170 -2.00 -16.54 -3.57
CA TYR A 170 -1.18 -16.83 -4.74
C TYR A 170 -1.90 -17.78 -5.73
N LYS A 171 -2.44 -18.91 -5.24
CA LYS A 171 -3.19 -19.85 -6.07
C LYS A 171 -4.45 -19.22 -6.68
N HIS A 172 -5.14 -18.40 -5.92
CA HIS A 172 -6.31 -17.67 -6.42
C HIS A 172 -5.92 -16.71 -7.54
N ALA A 173 -4.85 -15.93 -7.37
CA ALA A 173 -4.38 -15.01 -8.40
C ALA A 173 -3.98 -15.73 -9.68
N LEU A 174 -3.25 -16.85 -9.58
CA LEU A 174 -2.89 -17.69 -10.74
C LEU A 174 -4.13 -18.19 -11.48
N SER A 175 -5.09 -18.75 -10.75
CA SER A 175 -6.30 -19.36 -11.34
C SER A 175 -7.22 -18.32 -12.01
N ASN A 176 -7.12 -17.06 -11.61
CA ASN A 176 -7.96 -15.97 -12.13
C ASN A 176 -7.18 -14.97 -13.00
N ASN A 177 -5.91 -15.24 -13.30
CA ASN A 177 -5.02 -14.35 -14.07
C ASN A 177 -4.99 -12.92 -13.52
N LEU A 178 -4.93 -12.79 -12.18
CA LEU A 178 -4.84 -11.51 -11.50
C LEU A 178 -3.39 -11.05 -11.39
N ARG A 179 -3.18 -9.73 -11.41
CA ARG A 179 -1.88 -9.15 -11.06
C ARG A 179 -1.60 -9.38 -9.58
N MET A 180 -0.34 -9.59 -9.27
CA MET A 180 0.12 -9.96 -7.94
C MET A 180 0.96 -8.85 -7.33
N LEU A 181 0.74 -8.61 -6.05
CA LEU A 181 1.51 -7.68 -5.23
C LEU A 181 2.11 -8.41 -4.03
N SER A 182 3.22 -7.89 -3.53
CA SER A 182 3.82 -8.29 -2.27
C SER A 182 4.18 -7.05 -1.46
N GLY A 183 3.89 -7.05 -0.16
CA GLY A 183 4.26 -6.03 0.78
C GLY A 183 4.54 -6.60 2.17
N SER A 184 5.26 -5.87 3.01
CA SER A 184 5.54 -6.31 4.37
C SER A 184 4.37 -6.13 5.33
N ASP A 185 3.48 -5.18 5.02
CA ASP A 185 2.45 -4.71 5.97
C ASP A 185 3.13 -4.28 7.29
N PHE A 186 4.20 -3.48 7.13
CA PHE A 186 5.08 -3.07 8.22
C PHE A 186 4.37 -2.19 9.23
N HIS A 187 4.39 -2.60 10.49
CA HIS A 187 3.88 -1.82 11.62
C HIS A 187 4.91 -1.70 12.75
N GLN A 188 5.82 -2.67 12.85
CA GLN A 188 6.85 -2.74 13.89
C GLN A 188 8.08 -3.50 13.41
N VAL A 189 9.19 -3.40 14.13
CA VAL A 189 10.49 -3.92 13.70
C VAL A 189 10.48 -5.40 13.26
N PRO A 190 9.76 -6.34 13.89
CA PRO A 190 9.68 -7.72 13.40
C PRO A 190 9.07 -7.90 12.02
N ASP A 191 8.32 -6.91 11.52
CA ASP A 191 7.67 -6.95 10.20
C ASP A 191 8.62 -6.47 9.08
N LEU A 192 9.78 -5.94 9.46
CA LEU A 192 10.70 -5.24 8.56
C LEU A 192 11.18 -6.13 7.40
N ALA A 193 11.07 -5.58 6.18
CA ALA A 193 11.66 -6.15 4.98
C ALA A 193 11.15 -7.56 4.61
N SER A 194 9.96 -7.93 5.07
CA SER A 194 9.37 -9.26 4.88
C SER A 194 8.57 -9.39 3.58
N GLY A 195 8.43 -8.31 2.79
CA GLY A 195 7.70 -8.27 1.52
C GLY A 195 8.18 -7.16 0.60
N GLY A 196 7.59 -7.09 -0.60
CA GLY A 196 7.89 -6.06 -1.59
C GLY A 196 8.06 -6.62 -3.00
N LEU A 197 8.63 -5.81 -3.87
CA LEU A 197 8.86 -6.11 -5.28
C LEU A 197 10.31 -5.84 -5.68
N PHE A 198 10.81 -6.63 -6.64
CA PHE A 198 11.93 -6.22 -7.48
C PHE A 198 11.40 -5.67 -8.80
N MET A 199 11.80 -4.46 -9.14
CA MET A 199 11.41 -3.74 -10.37
C MET A 199 12.65 -3.40 -11.21
N GLU A 200 12.53 -3.44 -12.53
CA GLU A 200 13.64 -3.12 -13.44
C GLU A 200 13.88 -1.60 -13.54
N GLU A 201 12.86 -0.79 -13.27
CA GLU A 201 12.90 0.67 -13.30
C GLU A 201 12.45 1.24 -11.96
N MET A 202 13.10 2.31 -11.51
CA MET A 202 12.69 3.05 -10.31
C MET A 202 11.59 4.04 -10.71
N PRO A 203 10.35 3.90 -10.21
CA PRO A 203 9.28 4.84 -10.52
C PRO A 203 9.62 6.24 -9.96
N ALA A 204 9.36 7.29 -10.73
CA ALA A 204 9.63 8.65 -10.30
C ALA A 204 8.67 9.07 -9.17
N ASP A 205 7.43 8.64 -9.23
CA ASP A 205 6.35 8.94 -8.28
C ASP A 205 5.34 7.78 -8.18
N SER A 206 4.28 8.00 -7.40
CA SER A 206 3.20 7.00 -7.20
C SER A 206 2.44 6.71 -8.49
N ARG A 207 2.34 7.69 -9.39
CA ARG A 207 1.65 7.52 -10.68
C ARG A 207 2.41 6.56 -11.59
N GLU A 208 3.72 6.78 -11.77
CA GLU A 208 4.54 5.85 -12.54
C GLU A 208 4.57 4.46 -11.92
N PHE A 209 4.53 4.36 -10.58
CA PHE A 209 4.41 3.07 -9.89
C PHE A 209 3.09 2.38 -10.23
N ALA A 210 1.96 3.09 -10.18
CA ALA A 210 0.66 2.55 -10.56
C ALA A 210 0.65 2.11 -12.03
N ASP A 211 1.16 2.96 -12.95
CA ASP A 211 1.24 2.64 -14.37
C ASP A 211 2.13 1.41 -14.64
N TYR A 212 3.20 1.22 -13.85
CA TYR A 212 4.03 0.02 -13.89
C TYR A 212 3.24 -1.23 -13.49
N LEU A 213 2.48 -1.16 -12.39
CA LEU A 213 1.71 -2.29 -11.87
C LEU A 213 0.58 -2.72 -12.82
N ILE A 214 -0.16 -1.76 -13.41
CA ILE A 214 -1.28 -2.07 -14.31
C ILE A 214 -0.84 -2.36 -15.75
N GLY A 215 0.40 -2.01 -16.08
CA GLY A 215 1.03 -2.37 -17.36
C GLY A 215 1.33 -3.87 -17.47
N ASN A 216 1.76 -4.31 -18.64
CA ASN A 216 2.17 -5.70 -18.85
C ASN A 216 3.66 -5.92 -18.46
N ARG A 217 4.17 -5.21 -17.46
CA ARG A 217 5.54 -5.33 -16.98
C ARG A 217 5.66 -6.45 -15.97
N LYS A 218 6.76 -7.18 -16.03
CA LYS A 218 7.03 -8.27 -15.09
C LYS A 218 7.45 -7.69 -13.74
N VAL A 219 6.79 -8.12 -12.68
CA VAL A 219 7.21 -7.90 -11.29
C VAL A 219 7.74 -9.20 -10.70
N ASN A 220 8.79 -9.12 -9.91
CA ASN A 220 9.27 -10.24 -9.12
C ASN A 220 8.94 -9.96 -7.65
N LEU A 221 8.18 -10.85 -7.04
CA LEU A 221 7.73 -10.71 -5.65
C LEU A 221 8.87 -11.02 -4.68
N ILE A 222 8.96 -10.25 -3.60
CA ILE A 222 9.80 -10.53 -2.44
C ILE A 222 8.92 -11.27 -1.42
N GLY A 223 9.41 -12.38 -0.90
CA GLY A 223 8.73 -13.21 0.09
C GLY A 223 8.79 -14.69 -0.28
N ASP A 224 8.48 -15.54 0.68
CA ASP A 224 8.57 -16.99 0.51
C ASP A 224 7.24 -17.56 -0.03
N LEU A 225 7.13 -17.63 -1.36
CA LEU A 225 6.02 -18.27 -2.07
C LEU A 225 6.44 -19.60 -2.72
N VAL A 226 7.68 -20.04 -2.54
CA VAL A 226 8.20 -21.28 -3.17
C VAL A 226 7.40 -22.50 -2.74
N LEU A 227 6.93 -22.53 -1.50
CA LEU A 227 6.12 -23.62 -0.96
C LEU A 227 4.65 -23.59 -1.42
N CYS A 228 4.24 -22.57 -2.19
CA CYS A 228 2.86 -22.39 -2.66
C CYS A 228 2.64 -23.00 -4.06
N ALA A 229 3.69 -23.30 -4.77
CA ALA A 229 3.64 -23.79 -6.15
C ALA A 229 3.27 -25.29 -6.25
#